data_bd9279bf1f444953408060405d51215e
#
_entry.id   bd9279bf1f444953408060405d51215e
#
_cell.length_a   1.000
_cell.length_b   1.000
_cell.length_c   1.000
_cell.angle_alpha   90.00
_cell.angle_beta   90.00
_cell.angle_gamma   90.00
#
_symmetry.space_group_name_H-M   'P 1'
#
loop_
_entity.id
_entity.type
_entity.pdbx_description
1 polymer ?
#
loop_
_entity_poly.entity_id
_entity_poly.type
_entity_poly.pdbx_seq_one_letter_code
_entity_poly.pdbx_strand_id
1 'polypeptide(L)'
;MKLFLTLLLAHLLGDFPLQSSSMVRAKRQGIRAYIEHGAVHLLVLLLCVAAFIGLELLTSLWFWVVVCLYVALHLGIDRAKQGLVRRAKLADSASVFLLDQAVHVGTIVALAWFLIRPSWEILKSQFSWSTASGERVLEAGIVYGGVYFRRWISHSLFNS
;
A
#
# COMPACT_ATOMS: atom_id res chain seq x y z
N MET A 1 11.76 -6.11 -9.57
CA MET A 1 10.51 -6.81 -9.19
C MET A 1 10.29 -6.83 -7.68
N LYS A 2 11.28 -7.24 -6.85
CA LYS A 2 11.13 -7.35 -5.39
C LYS A 2 10.56 -6.10 -4.71
N LEU A 3 11.08 -4.92 -5.00
CA LEU A 3 10.61 -3.69 -4.37
C LEU A 3 9.17 -3.34 -4.72
N PHE A 4 8.77 -3.52 -5.99
CA PHE A 4 7.36 -3.36 -6.38
C PHE A 4 6.46 -4.31 -5.60
N LEU A 5 6.82 -5.59 -5.50
CA LEU A 5 6.06 -6.59 -4.75
C LEU A 5 6.01 -6.25 -3.25
N THR A 6 7.10 -5.72 -2.69
CA THR A 6 7.16 -5.28 -1.29
C THR A 6 6.23 -4.09 -1.03
N LEU A 7 6.23 -3.08 -1.91
CA LEU A 7 5.32 -1.94 -1.82
C LEU A 7 3.85 -2.37 -1.97
N LEU A 8 3.59 -3.26 -2.92
CA LEU A 8 2.24 -3.80 -3.15
C LEU A 8 1.75 -4.61 -1.95
N LEU A 9 2.59 -5.49 -1.40
CA LEU A 9 2.26 -6.26 -0.21
C LEU A 9 1.99 -5.34 0.99
N ALA A 10 2.84 -4.34 1.22
CA ALA A 10 2.66 -3.38 2.29
C ALA A 10 1.33 -2.62 2.15
N HIS A 11 0.98 -2.20 0.92
CA HIS A 11 -0.30 -1.57 0.62
C HIS A 11 -1.48 -2.49 0.94
N LEU A 12 -1.46 -3.73 0.44
CA LEU A 12 -2.55 -4.68 0.66
C LEU A 12 -2.73 -5.03 2.15
N LEU A 13 -1.63 -5.18 2.90
CA LEU A 13 -1.69 -5.41 4.34
C LEU A 13 -2.25 -4.19 5.09
N GLY A 14 -1.85 -2.98 4.71
CA GLY A 14 -2.34 -1.75 5.30
C GLY A 14 -3.82 -1.50 5.07
N ASP A 15 -4.31 -1.77 3.85
CA ASP A 15 -5.70 -1.46 3.46
C ASP A 15 -6.71 -2.55 3.83
N PHE A 16 -6.29 -3.82 3.94
CA PHE A 16 -7.25 -4.91 4.17
C PHE A 16 -7.19 -5.46 5.59
N PRO A 17 -6.17 -6.20 6.03
CA PRO A 17 -6.21 -6.78 7.36
C PRO A 17 -6.01 -5.76 8.49
N LEU A 18 -5.30 -4.65 8.25
CA LEU A 18 -4.94 -3.68 9.29
C LEU A 18 -5.81 -2.42 9.29
N GLN A 19 -6.63 -2.21 8.27
CA GLN A 19 -7.62 -1.14 8.25
C GLN A 19 -8.94 -1.62 8.86
N SER A 20 -9.21 -1.23 10.10
CA SER A 20 -10.47 -1.57 10.76
C SER A 20 -11.65 -0.77 10.21
N SER A 21 -12.88 -1.33 10.30
CA SER A 21 -14.09 -0.61 9.91
C SER A 21 -14.29 0.68 10.72
N SER A 22 -13.81 0.74 11.96
CA SER A 22 -13.84 1.97 12.78
C SER A 22 -12.93 3.04 12.20
N MET A 23 -11.73 2.69 11.72
CA MET A 23 -10.80 3.62 11.05
C MET A 23 -11.39 4.16 9.75
N VAL A 24 -12.05 3.32 8.95
CA VAL A 24 -12.74 3.76 7.72
C VAL A 24 -13.83 4.78 8.04
N ARG A 25 -14.65 4.53 9.05
CA ARG A 25 -15.67 5.49 9.50
C ARG A 25 -15.05 6.79 10.04
N ALA A 26 -13.98 6.69 10.82
CA ALA A 26 -13.31 7.84 11.41
C ALA A 26 -12.65 8.76 10.36
N LYS A 27 -12.19 8.23 9.22
CA LYS A 27 -11.69 9.04 8.08
C LYS A 27 -12.74 10.05 7.57
N ARG A 28 -14.04 9.77 7.75
CA ARG A 28 -15.11 10.70 7.39
C ARG A 28 -15.26 11.87 8.39
N GLN A 29 -14.70 11.74 9.59
CA GLN A 29 -14.88 12.68 10.70
C GLN A 29 -13.71 13.65 10.86
N GLY A 30 -12.49 13.27 10.45
CA GLY A 30 -11.34 14.14 10.61
C GLY A 30 -10.00 13.60 10.13
N ILE A 31 -8.99 14.47 10.23
CA ILE A 31 -7.63 14.22 9.76
C ILE A 31 -6.89 13.15 10.60
N ARG A 32 -7.23 13.02 11.88
CA ARG A 32 -6.56 12.10 12.81
C ARG A 32 -6.55 10.66 12.29
N ALA A 33 -7.69 10.19 11.77
CA ALA A 33 -7.79 8.83 11.24
C ALA A 33 -6.93 8.60 9.98
N TYR A 34 -6.67 9.65 9.18
CA TYR A 34 -5.72 9.56 8.07
C TYR A 34 -4.28 9.44 8.59
N ILE A 35 -3.93 10.20 9.65
CA ILE A 35 -2.60 10.10 10.27
C ILE A 35 -2.39 8.70 10.85
N GLU A 36 -3.35 8.17 11.57
CA GLU A 36 -3.32 6.81 12.12
C GLU A 36 -3.17 5.76 11.01
N HIS A 37 -3.92 5.89 9.93
CA HIS A 37 -3.81 5.01 8.76
C HIS A 37 -2.45 5.13 8.05
N GLY A 38 -1.96 6.34 7.88
CA GLY A 38 -0.61 6.58 7.33
C GLY A 38 0.50 5.98 8.20
N ALA A 39 0.35 6.05 9.52
CA ALA A 39 1.29 5.41 10.44
C ALA A 39 1.28 3.88 10.32
N VAL A 40 0.10 3.27 10.12
CA VAL A 40 -0.02 1.83 9.83
C VAL A 40 0.70 1.49 8.53
N HIS A 41 0.46 2.25 7.45
CA HIS A 41 1.15 2.02 6.16
C HIS A 41 2.66 2.17 6.27
N LEU A 42 3.13 3.20 7.00
CA LEU A 42 4.55 3.39 7.24
C LEU A 42 5.16 2.20 8.00
N LEU A 43 4.54 1.78 9.09
CA LEU A 43 5.03 0.66 9.90
C LEU A 43 5.09 -0.62 9.08
N VAL A 44 4.01 -0.95 8.38
CA VAL A 44 3.93 -2.17 7.55
C VAL A 44 4.96 -2.15 6.44
N LEU A 45 5.13 -0.99 5.78
CA LEU A 45 6.15 -0.83 4.74
C LEU A 45 7.56 -1.07 5.29
N LEU A 46 7.89 -0.48 6.44
CA LEU A 46 9.21 -0.66 7.08
C LEU A 46 9.45 -2.13 7.46
N LEU A 47 8.43 -2.82 7.99
CA LEU A 47 8.52 -4.24 8.31
C LEU A 47 8.69 -5.09 7.05
N CYS A 48 7.95 -4.82 5.98
CA CYS A 48 8.11 -5.52 4.70
C CYS A 48 9.48 -5.27 4.08
N VAL A 49 9.99 -4.03 4.12
CA VAL A 49 11.33 -3.71 3.63
C VAL A 49 12.41 -4.45 4.45
N ALA A 50 12.31 -4.43 5.76
CA ALA A 50 13.25 -5.15 6.63
C ALA A 50 13.24 -6.65 6.36
N ALA A 51 12.05 -7.24 6.13
CA ALA A 51 11.90 -8.68 5.92
C ALA A 51 12.35 -9.16 4.53
N PHE A 52 12.10 -8.37 3.47
CA PHE A 52 12.26 -8.83 2.09
C PHE A 52 13.39 -8.16 1.30
N ILE A 53 13.85 -6.99 1.75
CA ILE A 53 14.87 -6.21 1.04
C ILE A 53 16.15 -6.09 1.87
N GLY A 54 16.05 -5.71 3.13
CA GLY A 54 17.18 -5.55 4.05
C GLY A 54 17.16 -4.20 4.75
N LEU A 55 17.85 -4.13 5.90
CA LEU A 55 17.89 -2.93 6.74
C LEU A 55 18.80 -1.84 6.19
N GLU A 56 19.75 -2.20 5.30
CA GLU A 56 20.68 -1.23 4.71
C GLU A 56 19.95 -0.16 3.89
N LEU A 57 18.77 -0.49 3.34
CA LEU A 57 17.97 0.48 2.61
C LEU A 57 17.51 1.65 3.48
N LEU A 58 17.35 1.42 4.79
CA LEU A 58 16.95 2.44 5.77
C LEU A 58 18.01 3.54 5.96
N THR A 59 19.26 3.30 5.57
CA THR A 59 20.33 4.31 5.64
C THR A 59 20.31 5.28 4.46
N SER A 60 19.54 4.98 3.42
CA SER A 60 19.46 5.80 2.20
C SER A 60 18.48 6.95 2.35
N LEU A 61 18.92 8.19 2.10
CA LEU A 61 18.03 9.35 2.04
C LEU A 61 16.94 9.16 0.96
N TRP A 62 17.29 8.59 -0.19
CA TRP A 62 16.33 8.30 -1.27
C TRP A 62 15.21 7.36 -0.82
N PHE A 63 15.54 6.37 -0.01
CA PHE A 63 14.51 5.49 0.56
C PHE A 63 13.46 6.29 1.32
N TRP A 64 13.90 7.22 2.20
CA TRP A 64 12.95 8.03 2.97
C TRP A 64 12.13 8.99 2.11
N VAL A 65 12.71 9.54 1.03
CA VAL A 65 11.93 10.32 0.04
C VAL A 65 10.84 9.46 -0.58
N VAL A 66 11.18 8.24 -1.02
CA VAL A 66 10.19 7.30 -1.61
C VAL A 66 9.12 6.92 -0.59
N VAL A 67 9.49 6.63 0.64
CA VAL A 67 8.55 6.30 1.73
C VAL A 67 7.59 7.47 2.01
N CYS A 68 8.11 8.68 2.13
CA CYS A 68 7.27 9.86 2.34
C CYS A 68 6.30 10.09 1.18
N LEU A 69 6.77 9.95 -0.06
CA LEU A 69 5.92 10.06 -1.25
C LEU A 69 4.87 8.95 -1.30
N TYR A 70 5.25 7.71 -1.00
CA TYR A 70 4.32 6.59 -0.95
C TYR A 70 3.17 6.86 0.03
N VAL A 71 3.50 7.23 1.28
CA VAL A 71 2.47 7.50 2.30
C VAL A 71 1.64 8.73 1.93
N ALA A 72 2.27 9.81 1.47
CA ALA A 72 1.57 11.04 1.11
C ALA A 72 0.60 10.84 -0.06
N LEU A 73 1.03 10.13 -1.12
CA LEU A 73 0.18 9.82 -2.26
C LEU A 73 -0.96 8.89 -1.88
N HIS A 74 -0.68 7.85 -1.08
CA HIS A 74 -1.70 6.94 -0.58
C HIS A 74 -2.81 7.70 0.18
N LEU A 75 -2.43 8.51 1.18
CA LEU A 75 -3.40 9.31 1.94
C LEU A 75 -4.11 10.37 1.08
N GLY A 76 -3.42 10.92 0.09
CA GLY A 76 -3.98 11.88 -0.87
C GLY A 76 -5.08 11.24 -1.72
N ILE A 77 -4.86 10.04 -2.23
CA ILE A 77 -5.85 9.26 -3.01
C ILE A 77 -7.07 8.94 -2.14
N ASP A 78 -6.84 8.41 -0.95
CA ASP A 78 -7.90 8.14 0.03
C ASP A 78 -8.77 9.36 0.31
N ARG A 79 -8.12 10.51 0.54
CA ARG A 79 -8.81 11.77 0.80
C ARG A 79 -9.59 12.27 -0.42
N ALA A 80 -8.99 12.14 -1.61
CA ALA A 80 -9.65 12.51 -2.87
C ALA A 80 -10.90 11.66 -3.11
N LYS A 81 -10.81 10.33 -2.93
CA LYS A 81 -11.95 9.41 -2.99
C LYS A 81 -13.07 9.87 -2.06
N GLN A 82 -12.77 10.09 -0.78
CA GLN A 82 -13.78 10.52 0.19
C GLN A 82 -14.41 11.88 -0.18
N GLY A 83 -13.62 12.79 -0.76
CA GLY A 83 -14.08 14.06 -1.27
C GLY A 83 -15.03 13.91 -2.47
N LEU A 84 -14.69 13.04 -3.41
CA LEU A 84 -15.51 12.76 -4.60
C LEU A 84 -16.84 12.09 -4.22
N VAL A 85 -16.79 11.05 -3.39
CA VAL A 85 -17.98 10.35 -2.91
C VAL A 85 -18.94 11.32 -2.23
N ARG A 86 -18.43 12.22 -1.36
CA ARG A 86 -19.26 13.24 -0.69
C ARG A 86 -19.86 14.25 -1.65
N ARG A 87 -19.05 14.82 -2.57
CA ARG A 87 -19.48 15.90 -3.48
C ARG A 87 -20.43 15.40 -4.56
N ALA A 88 -20.11 14.27 -5.14
CA ALA A 88 -20.92 13.69 -6.21
C ALA A 88 -22.12 12.89 -5.69
N LYS A 89 -22.30 12.77 -4.36
CA LYS A 89 -23.32 11.91 -3.73
C LYS A 89 -23.31 10.50 -4.30
N LEU A 90 -22.12 10.01 -4.69
CA LEU A 90 -21.96 8.68 -5.21
C LEU A 90 -22.15 7.67 -4.08
N ALA A 91 -22.85 6.60 -4.38
CA ALA A 91 -22.87 5.44 -3.48
C ALA A 91 -21.45 4.87 -3.38
N ASP A 92 -21.06 4.43 -2.17
CA ASP A 92 -19.81 3.71 -1.95
C ASP A 92 -19.97 2.30 -2.58
N SER A 93 -19.77 2.24 -3.90
CA SER A 93 -20.02 1.06 -4.72
C SER A 93 -18.75 0.26 -4.98
N ALA A 94 -18.90 -0.99 -5.38
CA ALA A 94 -17.79 -1.84 -5.80
C ALA A 94 -16.94 -1.19 -6.91
N SER A 95 -17.56 -0.47 -7.83
CA SER A 95 -16.87 0.22 -8.93
C SER A 95 -15.98 1.35 -8.41
N VAL A 96 -16.46 2.17 -7.48
CA VAL A 96 -15.68 3.24 -6.83
C VAL A 96 -14.52 2.64 -6.05
N PHE A 97 -14.76 1.54 -5.35
CA PHE A 97 -13.72 0.82 -4.62
C PHE A 97 -12.65 0.24 -5.56
N LEU A 98 -13.04 -0.44 -6.64
CA LEU A 98 -12.09 -1.00 -7.62
C LEU A 98 -11.25 0.09 -8.30
N LEU A 99 -11.87 1.22 -8.64
CA LEU A 99 -11.16 2.37 -9.20
C LEU A 99 -10.12 2.92 -8.21
N ASP A 100 -10.50 3.06 -6.97
CA ASP A 100 -9.61 3.48 -5.87
C ASP A 100 -8.38 2.55 -5.76
N GLN A 101 -8.60 1.24 -5.72
CA GLN A 101 -7.50 0.27 -5.66
C GLN A 101 -6.63 0.32 -6.94
N ALA A 102 -7.22 0.48 -8.12
CA ALA A 102 -6.48 0.62 -9.37
C ALA A 102 -5.58 1.86 -9.37
N VAL A 103 -6.05 2.98 -8.83
CA VAL A 103 -5.25 4.22 -8.70
C VAL A 103 -4.09 4.01 -7.71
N HIS A 104 -4.32 3.34 -6.57
CA HIS A 104 -3.25 3.01 -5.62
C HIS A 104 -2.18 2.11 -6.26
N VAL A 105 -2.58 1.04 -6.92
CA VAL A 105 -1.66 0.14 -7.63
C VAL A 105 -0.91 0.87 -8.74
N GLY A 106 -1.58 1.70 -9.53
CA GLY A 106 -0.96 2.53 -10.55
C GLY A 106 0.09 3.48 -9.98
N THR A 107 -0.19 4.08 -8.82
CA THR A 107 0.76 4.94 -8.10
C THR A 107 1.98 4.15 -7.62
N ILE A 108 1.78 2.95 -7.09
CA ILE A 108 2.88 2.06 -6.68
C ILE A 108 3.76 1.68 -7.87
N VAL A 109 3.16 1.34 -9.01
CA VAL A 109 3.89 1.06 -10.27
C VAL A 109 4.70 2.28 -10.69
N ALA A 110 4.11 3.48 -10.68
CA ALA A 110 4.79 4.71 -11.02
C ALA A 110 5.96 5.00 -10.08
N LEU A 111 5.77 4.87 -8.76
CA LEU A 111 6.83 5.02 -7.77
C LEU A 111 7.96 4.01 -7.99
N ALA A 112 7.63 2.75 -8.21
CA ALA A 112 8.60 1.71 -8.51
C ALA A 112 9.38 2.01 -9.80
N TRP A 113 8.72 2.51 -10.82
CA TRP A 113 9.33 2.81 -12.11
C TRP A 113 10.21 4.06 -12.08
N PHE A 114 9.69 5.19 -11.57
CA PHE A 114 10.37 6.49 -11.67
C PHE A 114 11.43 6.73 -10.60
N LEU A 115 11.18 6.28 -9.37
CA LEU A 115 12.03 6.63 -8.24
C LEU A 115 13.12 5.59 -7.97
N ILE A 116 12.93 4.37 -8.44
CA ILE A 116 13.84 3.25 -8.19
C ILE A 116 14.76 3.00 -9.38
N ARG A 117 14.41 3.45 -10.57
CA ARG A 117 15.16 3.21 -11.79
C ARG A 117 16.62 3.64 -11.73
N PRO A 118 17.01 4.81 -11.20
CA PRO A 118 18.42 5.19 -11.03
C PRO A 118 19.16 4.38 -9.96
N SER A 119 18.44 3.93 -8.92
CA SER A 119 18.98 3.16 -7.80
C SER A 119 18.92 1.65 -8.05
N TRP A 120 18.17 1.21 -9.05
CA TRP A 120 17.95 -0.20 -9.36
C TRP A 120 19.25 -0.93 -9.77
N GLU A 121 20.09 -0.28 -10.54
CA GLU A 121 21.39 -0.87 -10.91
C GLU A 121 22.36 -0.93 -9.72
N ILE A 122 22.31 0.08 -8.85
CA ILE A 122 23.08 0.09 -7.59
C ILE A 122 22.54 -0.97 -6.64
N LEU A 123 21.22 -1.10 -6.53
CA LEU A 123 20.57 -2.12 -5.73
C LEU A 123 20.84 -3.54 -6.28
N LYS A 124 20.80 -3.75 -7.58
CA LYS A 124 21.17 -5.04 -8.20
C LYS A 124 22.59 -5.44 -7.89
N SER A 125 23.54 -4.52 -7.90
CA SER A 125 24.95 -4.81 -7.63
C SER A 125 25.24 -5.13 -6.16
N GLN A 126 24.43 -4.63 -5.24
CA GLN A 126 24.59 -4.84 -3.79
C GLN A 126 23.76 -6.01 -3.25
N PHE A 127 22.68 -6.39 -3.93
CA PHE A 127 21.77 -7.45 -3.49
C PHE A 127 21.75 -8.62 -4.48
N SER A 128 22.78 -9.45 -4.46
CA SER A 128 22.66 -10.82 -4.95
C SER A 128 21.87 -11.67 -3.94
N TRP A 129 20.60 -11.35 -3.76
CA TRP A 129 19.74 -12.19 -2.95
C TRP A 129 19.26 -13.37 -3.80
N SER A 130 20.01 -14.45 -3.75
CA SER A 130 19.56 -15.77 -4.12
C SER A 130 18.48 -16.22 -3.16
N THR A 131 17.22 -15.87 -3.37
CA THR A 131 16.16 -16.54 -2.62
C THR A 131 14.88 -16.65 -3.41
N ALA A 132 14.80 -17.70 -4.20
CA ALA A 132 13.53 -18.30 -4.63
C ALA A 132 12.54 -18.52 -3.45
N SER A 133 13.01 -18.56 -2.21
CA SER A 133 12.20 -18.64 -1.00
C SER A 133 11.56 -17.31 -0.61
N GLY A 134 12.29 -16.19 -0.65
CA GLY A 134 11.74 -14.87 -0.31
C GLY A 134 10.71 -14.36 -1.31
N GLU A 135 10.90 -14.66 -2.60
CA GLU A 135 9.91 -14.32 -3.64
C GLU A 135 8.62 -15.13 -3.46
N ARG A 136 8.71 -16.41 -3.15
CA ARG A 136 7.54 -17.27 -2.89
C ARG A 136 6.75 -16.81 -1.65
N VAL A 137 7.41 -16.40 -0.58
CA VAL A 137 6.73 -15.85 0.60
C VAL A 137 6.03 -14.55 0.29
N LEU A 138 6.66 -13.69 -0.51
CA LEU A 138 6.08 -12.42 -0.95
C LEU A 138 4.86 -12.64 -1.86
N GLU A 139 4.95 -13.56 -2.81
CA GLU A 139 3.84 -13.95 -3.68
C GLU A 139 2.69 -14.58 -2.88
N ALA A 140 2.99 -15.48 -1.95
CA ALA A 140 1.99 -16.07 -1.05
C ALA A 140 1.29 -15.01 -0.20
N GLY A 141 2.04 -14.01 0.30
CA GLY A 141 1.48 -12.89 1.05
C GLY A 141 0.51 -12.03 0.22
N ILE A 142 0.82 -11.82 -1.06
CA ILE A 142 -0.06 -11.10 -1.99
C ILE A 142 -1.34 -11.89 -2.27
N VAL A 143 -1.22 -13.21 -2.49
CA VAL A 143 -2.38 -14.11 -2.69
C VAL A 143 -3.25 -14.12 -1.43
N TYR A 144 -2.65 -14.22 -0.25
CA TYR A 144 -3.38 -14.19 1.03
C TYR A 144 -4.10 -12.86 1.25
N GLY A 145 -3.44 -11.73 0.96
CA GLY A 145 -4.07 -10.41 0.96
C GLY A 145 -5.27 -10.33 0.03
N GLY A 146 -5.20 -10.95 -1.15
CA GLY A 146 -6.31 -11.05 -2.10
C GLY A 146 -7.51 -11.87 -1.58
N VAL A 147 -7.27 -12.91 -0.77
CA VAL A 147 -8.34 -13.70 -0.13
C VAL A 147 -9.06 -12.87 0.94
N TYR A 148 -8.33 -12.12 1.76
CA TYR A 148 -8.94 -11.19 2.72
C TYR A 148 -9.72 -10.08 2.04
N PHE A 149 -9.24 -9.58 0.91
CA PHE A 149 -9.92 -8.64 0.04
C PHE A 149 -11.29 -9.13 -0.40
N ARG A 150 -11.39 -10.37 -0.91
CA ARG A 150 -12.67 -10.96 -1.31
C ARG A 150 -13.65 -11.04 -0.13
N ARG A 151 -13.18 -11.44 1.03
CA ARG A 151 -13.99 -11.52 2.25
C ARG A 151 -14.47 -10.15 2.73
N TRP A 152 -13.61 -9.13 2.64
CA TRP A 152 -13.96 -7.76 2.99
C TRP A 152 -15.02 -7.17 2.05
N ILE A 153 -14.87 -7.38 0.72
CA ILE A 153 -15.89 -6.96 -0.28
C ILE A 153 -17.23 -7.60 0.05
N SER A 154 -17.28 -8.91 0.28
CA SER A 154 -18.54 -9.60 0.57
C SER A 154 -19.20 -9.03 1.84
N HIS A 155 -18.43 -8.73 2.87
CA HIS A 155 -18.96 -8.20 4.12
C HIS A 155 -19.43 -6.74 4.03
N SER A 156 -18.75 -5.92 3.22
CA SER A 156 -19.08 -4.48 3.08
C SER A 156 -20.21 -4.20 2.09
N LEU A 157 -20.43 -5.09 1.13
CA LEU A 157 -21.46 -4.90 0.10
C LEU A 157 -22.79 -5.59 0.43
N PHE A 158 -22.77 -6.64 1.27
CA PHE A 158 -23.98 -7.42 1.56
C PHE A 158 -24.55 -7.21 2.98
N ASN A 159 -23.88 -6.45 3.84
CA ASN A 159 -24.30 -6.15 5.22
C ASN A 159 -24.47 -4.64 5.49
N SER A 160 -24.68 -3.83 4.45
CA SER A 160 -25.00 -2.41 4.57
C SER A 160 -26.49 -2.14 4.37
#